data_6dbc9be20b8692d8d7b233d36d7293f7
#
_entry.id   6dbc9be20b8692d8d7b233d36d7293f7
#
_cell.length_a   1.000
_cell.length_b   1.000
_cell.length_c   1.000
_cell.angle_alpha   90.00
_cell.angle_beta   90.00
_cell.angle_gamma   90.00
#
_symmetry.space_group_name_H-M   'P 1'
#
loop_
_entity.id
_entity.type
_entity.pdbx_description
1 polymer ?
#
loop_
_entity_poly.entity_id
_entity_poly.type
_entity_poly.pdbx_seq_one_letter_code
_entity_poly.pdbx_strand_id
1 'polypeptide(L)'
;MVYEPIFDNNGNGILYEQAALPGDSVIQYTGGDVNPLTQAYTDQYFTLAGDDYQQYYSTLSQVAVNGGIINGALPRNTYSLYRSPGYTYNQYRVVEGSQFRVSASVSADVKDHAIVAGFEYEQRSDQEFVINPVGLWGLARLRANENNQQLDRNSPTYIGNTVYYPRAYSNIDGLSGFYENLRAKLNASGYNLGISDFVDIDNLDRSLLSLDLFTADELLNSGNQFINYYGYDYKGEKQSGTPSFDDFWTATDASGNYTRPVAAFEPIYMAGYIQDKFAINDLIFNVGLRVDRFDANQKVLKDRYLLYPAY
;
A
#
# COMPACT_ATOMS: atom_id res chain seq x y z
N MET A 1 -27.91 5.08 10.45
CA MET A 1 -28.20 4.17 9.31
C MET A 1 -29.43 3.40 9.70
N VAL A 2 -30.46 3.44 8.89
CA VAL A 2 -31.74 2.76 9.15
C VAL A 2 -31.84 1.61 8.16
N TYR A 3 -32.24 0.43 8.66
CA TYR A 3 -32.50 -0.72 7.82
C TYR A 3 -33.98 -1.04 7.90
N GLU A 4 -34.65 -1.08 6.75
CA GLU A 4 -36.04 -1.51 6.67
C GLU A 4 -36.09 -3.02 6.36
N PRO A 5 -36.87 -3.80 7.13
CA PRO A 5 -37.01 -5.22 6.83
C PRO A 5 -37.87 -5.40 5.59
N ILE A 6 -37.38 -6.20 4.65
CA ILE A 6 -38.21 -6.71 3.55
C ILE A 6 -38.82 -8.02 4.01
N PHE A 7 -40.15 -8.07 3.99
CA PHE A 7 -40.90 -9.26 4.39
C PHE A 7 -41.24 -10.11 3.16
N ASP A 8 -41.16 -11.44 3.34
CA ASP A 8 -41.67 -12.37 2.35
C ASP A 8 -43.22 -12.33 2.31
N ASN A 9 -43.82 -13.05 1.36
CA ASN A 9 -45.28 -13.14 1.21
C ASN A 9 -45.98 -13.78 2.45
N ASN A 10 -45.23 -14.33 3.38
CA ASN A 10 -45.71 -14.94 4.61
C ASN A 10 -45.48 -14.05 5.84
N GLY A 11 -44.93 -12.84 5.65
CA GLY A 11 -44.67 -11.89 6.71
C GLY A 11 -43.38 -12.15 7.49
N ASN A 12 -42.48 -13.03 7.00
CA ASN A 12 -41.16 -13.23 7.61
C ASN A 12 -40.16 -12.24 7.06
N GLY A 13 -39.43 -11.53 7.92
CA GLY A 13 -38.35 -10.64 7.52
C GLY A 13 -37.15 -11.45 7.00
N ILE A 14 -36.85 -11.32 5.71
CA ILE A 14 -35.78 -12.08 5.05
C ILE A 14 -34.55 -11.24 4.78
N LEU A 15 -34.72 -9.95 4.59
CA LEU A 15 -33.65 -9.01 4.24
C LEU A 15 -33.90 -7.64 4.90
N TYR A 16 -32.79 -6.95 5.21
CA TYR A 16 -32.83 -5.57 5.64
C TYR A 16 -32.22 -4.72 4.53
N GLU A 17 -33.03 -3.83 3.96
CA GLU A 17 -32.54 -2.85 3.03
C GLU A 17 -32.17 -1.57 3.75
N GLN A 18 -31.05 -0.96 3.37
CA GLN A 18 -30.65 0.31 3.92
C GLN A 18 -31.58 1.39 3.37
N ALA A 19 -32.46 1.92 4.22
CA ALA A 19 -33.28 3.06 3.87
C ALA A 19 -32.61 4.36 4.32
N ALA A 20 -32.62 5.36 3.44
CA ALA A 20 -32.30 6.73 3.80
C ALA A 20 -33.47 7.32 4.57
N LEU A 21 -33.26 7.78 5.81
CA LEU A 21 -34.26 8.60 6.49
C LEU A 21 -34.39 9.94 5.74
N PRO A 22 -35.61 10.48 5.60
CA PRO A 22 -35.80 11.83 5.11
C PRO A 22 -34.97 12.81 5.96
N GLY A 23 -33.98 13.44 5.34
CA GLY A 23 -33.05 14.38 6.00
C GLY A 23 -31.71 13.81 6.47
N ASP A 24 -31.48 12.47 6.39
CA ASP A 24 -30.22 11.86 6.88
C ASP A 24 -29.09 11.78 5.85
N SER A 25 -29.37 12.07 4.60
CA SER A 25 -28.38 11.92 3.52
C SER A 25 -28.45 13.10 2.58
N VAL A 26 -28.12 14.27 3.06
CA VAL A 26 -27.80 15.38 2.18
C VAL A 26 -26.31 15.30 1.86
N ILE A 27 -25.98 14.92 0.64
CA ILE A 27 -24.63 15.15 0.13
C ILE A 27 -24.54 16.64 -0.13
N GLN A 28 -24.01 17.37 0.84
CA GLN A 28 -23.70 18.78 0.65
C GLN A 28 -22.26 18.88 0.15
N TYR A 29 -22.12 19.33 -1.10
CA TYR A 29 -20.82 19.70 -1.61
C TYR A 29 -20.42 21.03 -0.98
N THR A 30 -19.25 21.03 -0.32
CA THR A 30 -18.59 22.24 0.17
C THR A 30 -17.26 22.36 -0.57
N GLY A 31 -17.12 23.36 -1.41
CA GLY A 31 -15.89 23.63 -2.14
C GLY A 31 -14.75 23.91 -1.18
N GLY A 32 -13.58 23.32 -1.44
CA GLY A 32 -12.34 23.62 -0.72
C GLY A 32 -11.51 24.65 -1.47
N ASP A 33 -10.85 25.54 -0.75
CA ASP A 33 -10.00 26.59 -1.33
C ASP A 33 -8.57 26.14 -1.67
N VAL A 34 -8.23 24.87 -1.35
CA VAL A 34 -6.88 24.30 -1.54
C VAL A 34 -6.51 24.17 -3.02
N ASN A 35 -7.49 23.87 -3.89
CA ASN A 35 -7.27 23.79 -5.35
C ASN A 35 -8.41 24.48 -6.09
N PRO A 36 -8.27 25.78 -6.42
CA PRO A 36 -9.34 26.56 -7.06
C PRO A 36 -9.81 26.02 -8.41
N LEU A 37 -8.93 25.38 -9.19
CA LEU A 37 -9.30 24.80 -10.48
C LEU A 37 -10.16 23.57 -10.32
N THR A 38 -9.81 22.68 -9.40
CA THR A 38 -10.62 21.50 -9.09
C THR A 38 -11.96 21.91 -8.50
N GLN A 39 -11.98 22.93 -7.65
CA GLN A 39 -13.20 23.51 -7.12
C GLN A 39 -14.10 24.03 -8.23
N ALA A 40 -13.59 24.89 -9.09
CA ALA A 40 -14.37 25.47 -10.20
C ALA A 40 -14.95 24.38 -11.14
N TYR A 41 -14.17 23.32 -11.41
CA TYR A 41 -14.66 22.18 -12.18
C TYR A 41 -15.79 21.45 -11.44
N THR A 42 -15.62 21.20 -10.16
CA THR A 42 -16.62 20.46 -9.37
C THR A 42 -17.90 21.27 -9.17
N ASP A 43 -17.79 22.58 -8.94
CA ASP A 43 -18.93 23.49 -8.90
C ASP A 43 -19.73 23.47 -10.21
N GLN A 44 -19.04 23.50 -11.35
CA GLN A 44 -19.66 23.44 -12.65
C GLN A 44 -20.29 22.08 -12.91
N TYR A 45 -19.65 20.99 -12.49
CA TYR A 45 -20.18 19.64 -12.60
C TYR A 45 -21.52 19.50 -11.85
N PHE A 46 -21.59 19.95 -10.61
CA PHE A 46 -22.82 19.90 -9.81
C PHE A 46 -23.91 20.86 -10.35
N THR A 47 -23.51 22.01 -10.88
CA THR A 47 -24.45 22.95 -11.53
C THR A 47 -25.09 22.32 -12.76
N LEU A 48 -24.33 21.57 -13.57
CA LEU A 48 -24.83 20.89 -14.76
C LEU A 48 -25.70 19.68 -14.44
N ALA A 49 -25.44 19.01 -13.31
CA ALA A 49 -26.27 17.90 -12.84
C ALA A 49 -27.66 18.35 -12.33
N GLY A 50 -27.84 19.65 -12.05
CA GLY A 50 -29.10 20.23 -11.59
C GLY A 50 -29.52 19.77 -10.20
N ASP A 51 -30.78 20.06 -9.83
CA ASP A 51 -31.33 19.71 -8.51
C ASP A 51 -31.50 18.19 -8.30
N ASP A 52 -31.46 17.42 -9.37
CA ASP A 52 -31.63 15.96 -9.34
C ASP A 52 -30.34 15.21 -8.98
N TYR A 53 -29.21 15.90 -8.78
CA TYR A 53 -27.92 15.22 -8.50
C TYR A 53 -27.97 14.32 -7.26
N GLN A 54 -28.78 14.66 -6.27
CA GLN A 54 -28.96 13.83 -5.06
C GLN A 54 -29.65 12.50 -5.36
N GLN A 55 -30.52 12.45 -6.36
CA GLN A 55 -31.16 11.24 -6.81
C GLN A 55 -30.20 10.31 -7.57
N TYR A 56 -29.29 10.89 -8.36
CA TYR A 56 -28.35 10.12 -9.18
C TYR A 56 -27.05 9.80 -8.47
N TYR A 57 -26.64 10.61 -7.46
CA TYR A 57 -25.34 10.50 -6.79
C TYR A 57 -25.51 10.46 -5.27
N SER A 58 -26.05 9.35 -4.78
CA SER A 58 -26.30 9.17 -3.36
C SER A 58 -25.01 8.91 -2.53
N THR A 59 -23.88 8.66 -3.20
CA THR A 59 -22.59 8.42 -2.55
C THR A 59 -21.44 9.13 -3.26
N LEU A 60 -20.38 9.49 -2.52
CA LEU A 60 -19.14 10.04 -3.10
C LEU A 60 -18.53 9.11 -4.15
N SER A 61 -18.66 7.80 -3.97
CA SER A 61 -18.19 6.81 -4.95
C SER A 61 -18.92 6.95 -6.28
N GLN A 62 -20.23 7.16 -6.26
CA GLN A 62 -21.01 7.38 -7.49
C GLN A 62 -20.62 8.68 -8.17
N VAL A 63 -20.37 9.75 -7.41
CA VAL A 63 -19.85 11.01 -7.96
C VAL A 63 -18.54 10.77 -8.71
N ALA A 64 -17.60 10.06 -8.09
CA ALA A 64 -16.29 9.78 -8.69
C ALA A 64 -16.39 8.90 -9.95
N VAL A 65 -17.24 7.87 -9.93
CA VAL A 65 -17.46 6.96 -11.08
C VAL A 65 -18.09 7.69 -12.26
N ASN A 66 -18.95 8.66 -12.01
CA ASN A 66 -19.62 9.44 -13.05
C ASN A 66 -18.82 10.67 -13.52
N GLY A 67 -17.56 10.77 -13.17
CA GLY A 67 -16.62 11.77 -13.68
C GLY A 67 -16.46 13.01 -12.82
N GLY A 68 -17.12 13.08 -11.66
CA GLY A 68 -16.88 14.14 -10.68
C GLY A 68 -15.53 13.99 -9.99
N ILE A 69 -14.89 15.11 -9.64
CA ILE A 69 -13.66 15.15 -8.88
C ILE A 69 -14.02 15.51 -7.45
N ILE A 70 -13.72 14.61 -6.52
CA ILE A 70 -13.99 14.80 -5.09
C ILE A 70 -12.71 15.18 -4.34
N ASN A 71 -12.87 15.77 -3.15
CA ASN A 71 -11.74 16.03 -2.26
C ASN A 71 -10.98 14.72 -1.98
N GLY A 72 -9.66 14.77 -2.13
CA GLY A 72 -8.80 13.59 -2.03
C GLY A 72 -8.70 12.75 -3.31
N ALA A 73 -9.29 13.19 -4.44
CA ALA A 73 -9.05 12.56 -5.73
C ALA A 73 -7.56 12.59 -6.10
N LEU A 74 -7.13 11.54 -6.79
CA LEU A 74 -5.72 11.43 -7.22
C LEU A 74 -5.35 12.59 -8.15
N PRO A 75 -4.15 13.15 -8.04
CA PRO A 75 -3.67 14.21 -8.93
C PRO A 75 -3.82 13.88 -10.42
N ARG A 76 -3.62 12.61 -10.81
CA ARG A 76 -3.82 12.15 -12.19
C ARG A 76 -5.23 12.42 -12.72
N ASN A 77 -6.26 12.35 -11.87
CA ASN A 77 -7.64 12.61 -12.28
C ASN A 77 -7.84 14.09 -12.59
N THR A 78 -7.21 14.98 -11.80
CA THR A 78 -7.21 16.42 -12.05
C THR A 78 -6.41 16.77 -13.31
N TYR A 79 -5.22 16.19 -13.48
CA TYR A 79 -4.38 16.44 -14.64
C TYR A 79 -4.95 15.89 -15.94
N SER A 80 -5.80 14.88 -15.90
CA SER A 80 -6.47 14.36 -17.10
C SER A 80 -7.34 15.41 -17.79
N LEU A 81 -7.83 16.41 -17.06
CA LEU A 81 -8.58 17.55 -17.63
C LEU A 81 -7.75 18.35 -18.62
N TYR A 82 -6.46 18.46 -18.41
CA TYR A 82 -5.55 19.26 -19.23
C TYR A 82 -4.90 18.46 -20.36
N ARG A 83 -5.06 17.13 -20.36
CA ARG A 83 -4.36 16.23 -21.29
C ARG A 83 -2.87 16.58 -21.41
N SER A 84 -2.27 16.92 -20.29
CA SER A 84 -0.85 17.26 -20.22
C SER A 84 0.02 16.10 -20.69
N PRO A 85 1.15 16.32 -21.37
CA PRO A 85 2.07 15.27 -21.80
C PRO A 85 2.79 14.55 -20.65
N GLY A 86 2.59 14.99 -19.41
CA GLY A 86 3.17 14.35 -18.22
C GLY A 86 2.23 14.40 -17.02
N TYR A 87 2.49 13.51 -16.08
CA TYR A 87 1.79 13.49 -14.81
C TYR A 87 2.75 13.84 -13.68
N THR A 88 2.27 14.58 -12.69
CA THR A 88 3.04 14.80 -11.48
C THR A 88 3.29 13.48 -10.76
N TYR A 89 4.54 13.23 -10.43
CA TYR A 89 4.92 12.09 -9.60
C TYR A 89 4.36 12.29 -8.19
N ASN A 90 3.49 11.41 -7.74
CA ASN A 90 2.79 11.53 -6.47
C ASN A 90 3.11 10.38 -5.50
N GLN A 91 4.28 9.79 -5.64
CA GLN A 91 4.83 8.80 -4.71
C GLN A 91 6.05 9.38 -4.00
N TYR A 92 6.26 9.00 -2.76
CA TYR A 92 7.55 9.14 -2.09
C TYR A 92 8.32 7.85 -2.29
N ARG A 93 9.53 7.94 -2.80
CA ARG A 93 10.35 6.77 -3.09
C ARG A 93 11.79 7.03 -2.70
N VAL A 94 12.35 6.08 -1.94
CA VAL A 94 13.78 6.01 -1.63
C VAL A 94 14.31 4.73 -2.24
N VAL A 95 15.40 4.82 -2.98
CA VAL A 95 16.11 3.67 -3.57
C VAL A 95 17.57 3.79 -3.22
N GLU A 96 18.11 2.75 -2.65
CA GLU A 96 19.55 2.66 -2.36
C GLU A 96 20.09 1.36 -2.96
N GLY A 97 21.27 1.45 -3.56
CA GLY A 97 21.97 0.31 -4.11
C GLY A 97 23.44 0.36 -3.75
N SER A 98 23.99 -0.76 -3.38
CA SER A 98 25.44 -0.95 -3.21
C SER A 98 25.90 -2.17 -3.98
N GLN A 99 27.15 -2.16 -4.39
CA GLN A 99 27.76 -3.26 -5.14
C GLN A 99 29.18 -3.51 -4.61
N PHE A 100 29.43 -4.77 -4.35
CA PHE A 100 30.76 -5.27 -4.04
C PHE A 100 31.21 -6.21 -5.15
N ARG A 101 32.41 -5.96 -5.70
CA ARG A 101 32.96 -6.78 -6.76
C ARG A 101 34.44 -7.10 -6.49
N VAL A 102 34.78 -8.37 -6.64
CA VAL A 102 36.16 -8.85 -6.62
C VAL A 102 36.44 -9.52 -7.95
N SER A 103 37.53 -9.18 -8.59
CA SER A 103 38.02 -9.86 -9.78
C SER A 103 39.53 -10.19 -9.61
N ALA A 104 39.88 -11.35 -10.06
CA ALA A 104 41.27 -11.79 -10.11
C ALA A 104 41.57 -12.42 -11.46
N SER A 105 42.72 -12.13 -12.01
CA SER A 105 43.20 -12.77 -13.23
C SER A 105 44.68 -13.11 -13.11
N VAL A 106 45.06 -14.18 -13.78
CA VAL A 106 46.45 -14.64 -13.91
C VAL A 106 46.73 -14.86 -15.39
N SER A 107 47.93 -14.47 -15.81
CA SER A 107 48.46 -14.75 -17.16
C SER A 107 49.77 -15.47 -17.07
N ALA A 108 49.98 -16.41 -18.01
CA ALA A 108 51.22 -17.15 -18.13
C ALA A 108 51.57 -17.38 -19.59
N ASP A 109 52.80 -17.06 -19.97
CA ASP A 109 53.34 -17.40 -21.28
C ASP A 109 54.14 -18.70 -21.20
N VAL A 110 53.69 -19.72 -21.91
CA VAL A 110 54.31 -21.05 -21.95
C VAL A 110 54.57 -21.43 -23.37
N LYS A 111 55.84 -21.29 -23.84
CA LYS A 111 56.25 -21.49 -25.22
C LYS A 111 55.41 -20.59 -26.19
N ASP A 112 54.65 -21.23 -27.08
CA ASP A 112 53.85 -20.57 -28.07
C ASP A 112 52.39 -20.26 -27.58
N HIS A 113 52.15 -20.51 -26.29
CA HIS A 113 50.83 -20.31 -25.63
C HIS A 113 50.85 -19.11 -24.68
N ALA A 114 49.88 -18.20 -24.83
CA ALA A 114 49.62 -17.15 -23.89
C ALA A 114 48.25 -17.41 -23.19
N ILE A 115 48.33 -17.98 -22.00
CA ILE A 115 47.17 -18.45 -21.24
C ILE A 115 46.73 -17.35 -20.27
N VAL A 116 45.45 -17.04 -20.23
CA VAL A 116 44.84 -16.14 -19.25
C VAL A 116 43.71 -16.88 -18.57
N ALA A 117 43.69 -16.89 -17.25
CA ALA A 117 42.57 -17.38 -16.46
C ALA A 117 42.09 -16.30 -15.47
N GLY A 118 40.82 -16.27 -15.20
CA GLY A 118 40.29 -15.29 -14.26
C GLY A 118 38.99 -15.77 -13.60
N PHE A 119 38.75 -15.08 -12.49
CA PHE A 119 37.55 -15.26 -11.68
C PHE A 119 36.96 -13.92 -11.33
N GLU A 120 35.64 -13.87 -11.21
CA GLU A 120 34.86 -12.68 -10.88
C GLU A 120 33.75 -13.06 -9.91
N TYR A 121 33.60 -12.27 -8.86
CA TYR A 121 32.51 -12.35 -7.90
C TYR A 121 31.91 -10.96 -7.71
N GLU A 122 30.60 -10.86 -7.81
CA GLU A 122 29.86 -9.63 -7.59
C GLU A 122 28.64 -9.94 -6.74
N GLN A 123 28.43 -9.10 -5.73
CA GLN A 123 27.19 -9.08 -4.94
C GLN A 123 26.66 -7.67 -4.89
N ARG A 124 25.37 -7.52 -5.15
CA ARG A 124 24.63 -6.28 -4.97
C ARG A 124 23.81 -6.35 -3.71
N SER A 125 23.43 -5.19 -3.21
CA SER A 125 22.40 -5.05 -2.20
C SER A 125 21.52 -3.87 -2.61
N ASP A 126 20.31 -4.18 -3.06
CA ASP A 126 19.33 -3.20 -3.51
C ASP A 126 18.23 -3.09 -2.47
N GLN A 127 17.84 -1.86 -2.15
CA GLN A 127 16.87 -1.52 -1.11
C GLN A 127 15.90 -0.48 -1.67
N GLU A 128 14.64 -0.60 -1.30
CA GLU A 128 13.61 0.33 -1.75
C GLU A 128 12.54 0.54 -0.67
N PHE A 129 12.06 1.77 -0.59
CA PHE A 129 10.89 2.13 0.19
C PHE A 129 10.01 3.09 -0.62
N VAL A 130 8.74 2.76 -0.75
CA VAL A 130 7.77 3.55 -1.54
C VAL A 130 6.51 3.77 -0.72
N ILE A 131 5.99 5.00 -0.77
CA ILE A 131 4.68 5.36 -0.20
C ILE A 131 3.77 5.91 -1.29
N ASN A 132 2.49 5.56 -1.24
CA ASN A 132 1.39 6.17 -1.97
C ASN A 132 0.65 7.17 -1.06
N PRO A 133 1.03 8.44 -0.98
CA PRO A 133 0.51 9.38 0.03
C PRO A 133 -0.99 9.59 -0.07
N VAL A 134 -1.54 9.66 -1.28
CA VAL A 134 -2.98 9.91 -1.48
C VAL A 134 -3.82 8.71 -1.02
N GLY A 135 -3.38 7.49 -1.36
CA GLY A 135 -4.05 6.28 -0.89
C GLY A 135 -3.97 6.13 0.63
N LEU A 136 -2.81 6.42 1.20
CA LEU A 136 -2.59 6.38 2.64
C LEU A 136 -3.48 7.40 3.38
N TRP A 137 -3.62 8.62 2.83
CA TRP A 137 -4.51 9.63 3.39
C TRP A 137 -5.99 9.18 3.37
N GLY A 138 -6.41 8.53 2.28
CA GLY A 138 -7.74 7.92 2.19
C GLY A 138 -7.97 6.83 3.25
N LEU A 139 -6.97 5.98 3.48
CA LEU A 139 -7.01 4.96 4.52
C LEU A 139 -7.10 5.61 5.92
N ALA A 140 -6.30 6.64 6.19
CA ALA A 140 -6.32 7.36 7.45
C ALA A 140 -7.69 7.96 7.75
N ARG A 141 -8.34 8.61 6.76
CA ARG A 141 -9.71 9.15 6.91
C ARG A 141 -10.73 8.06 7.23
N LEU A 142 -10.62 6.91 6.56
CA LEU A 142 -11.50 5.77 6.80
C LEU A 142 -11.34 5.22 8.23
N ARG A 143 -10.09 5.05 8.67
CA ARG A 143 -9.75 4.43 9.94
C ARG A 143 -9.93 5.36 11.15
N ALA A 144 -9.72 6.66 11.00
CA ALA A 144 -9.82 7.61 12.12
C ALA A 144 -11.17 7.58 12.84
N ASN A 145 -12.24 7.24 12.12
CA ASN A 145 -13.62 7.24 12.64
C ASN A 145 -14.35 5.91 12.35
N GLU A 146 -13.65 4.79 12.26
CA GLU A 146 -14.28 3.51 11.93
C GLU A 146 -15.28 3.03 13.00
N ASN A 147 -15.12 3.44 14.25
CA ASN A 147 -16.09 3.21 15.32
C ASN A 147 -17.47 3.77 14.98
N ASN A 148 -17.54 4.87 14.21
CA ASN A 148 -18.81 5.47 13.80
C ASN A 148 -19.57 4.65 12.76
N GLN A 149 -18.92 3.69 12.14
CA GLN A 149 -19.49 2.83 11.11
C GLN A 149 -20.04 1.50 11.68
N GLN A 150 -19.68 1.19 12.92
CA GLN A 150 -20.13 -0.05 13.55
C GLN A 150 -21.47 0.15 14.24
N LEU A 151 -22.36 -0.80 14.01
CA LEU A 151 -23.69 -0.84 14.61
C LEU A 151 -23.75 -1.98 15.65
N ASP A 152 -24.30 -1.66 16.81
CA ASP A 152 -24.64 -2.70 17.79
C ASP A 152 -25.89 -3.46 17.32
N ARG A 153 -25.65 -4.58 16.68
CA ARG A 153 -26.71 -5.46 16.18
C ARG A 153 -27.43 -6.26 17.28
N ASN A 154 -26.88 -6.24 18.49
CA ASN A 154 -27.45 -6.96 19.62
C ASN A 154 -28.48 -6.15 20.39
N SER A 155 -28.56 -4.83 20.12
CA SER A 155 -29.47 -3.90 20.80
C SER A 155 -30.40 -3.18 19.82
N PRO A 156 -31.16 -3.89 18.98
CA PRO A 156 -32.07 -3.25 18.02
C PRO A 156 -33.24 -2.57 18.73
N THR A 157 -33.63 -1.39 18.23
CA THR A 157 -34.86 -0.70 18.63
C THR A 157 -35.84 -0.71 17.47
N TYR A 158 -37.06 -1.17 17.71
CA TYR A 158 -38.11 -1.26 16.71
C TYR A 158 -39.07 -0.06 16.85
N ILE A 159 -39.26 0.67 15.75
CA ILE A 159 -40.21 1.78 15.67
C ILE A 159 -41.09 1.55 14.42
N GLY A 160 -42.31 1.04 14.65
CA GLY A 160 -43.17 0.58 13.56
C GLY A 160 -42.52 -0.61 12.82
N ASN A 161 -42.39 -0.49 11.50
CA ASN A 161 -41.71 -1.49 10.66
C ASN A 161 -40.21 -1.22 10.47
N THR A 162 -39.63 -0.27 11.19
CA THR A 162 -38.26 0.15 11.04
C THR A 162 -37.40 -0.31 12.22
N VAL A 163 -36.23 -0.88 11.92
CA VAL A 163 -35.27 -1.33 12.93
C VAL A 163 -34.13 -0.34 13.02
N TYR A 164 -33.90 0.18 14.20
CA TYR A 164 -32.81 1.09 14.51
C TYR A 164 -31.71 0.34 15.26
N TYR A 165 -30.50 0.41 14.76
CA TYR A 165 -29.33 -0.09 15.45
C TYR A 165 -28.55 1.08 16.02
N PRO A 166 -28.30 1.15 17.35
CA PRO A 166 -27.42 2.15 17.92
C PRO A 166 -25.99 1.92 17.41
N ARG A 167 -25.14 2.94 17.53
CA ARG A 167 -23.72 2.77 17.25
C ARG A 167 -23.06 1.98 18.38
N ALA A 168 -22.16 1.07 18.01
CA ALA A 168 -21.43 0.23 18.96
C ALA A 168 -20.21 0.99 19.49
N TYR A 169 -20.39 1.83 20.53
CA TYR A 169 -19.26 2.57 21.09
C TYR A 169 -18.49 1.82 22.18
N SER A 170 -19.04 0.80 22.78
CA SER A 170 -18.49 0.22 24.02
C SER A 170 -17.94 -1.20 23.90
N ASN A 171 -18.22 -1.92 22.83
CA ASN A 171 -17.80 -3.32 22.63
C ASN A 171 -17.35 -3.53 21.19
N ILE A 172 -16.40 -2.71 20.72
CA ILE A 172 -15.90 -2.80 19.36
C ILE A 172 -14.70 -3.74 19.35
N ASP A 173 -14.94 -5.00 18.97
CA ASP A 173 -13.87 -5.94 18.69
C ASP A 173 -13.31 -5.65 17.28
N GLY A 174 -11.99 -5.63 17.15
CA GLY A 174 -11.30 -5.54 15.87
C GLY A 174 -11.22 -4.15 15.25
N LEU A 175 -11.13 -3.11 16.07
CA LEU A 175 -10.69 -1.79 15.62
C LEU A 175 -9.27 -1.88 15.03
N SER A 176 -8.99 -1.02 14.06
CA SER A 176 -7.67 -0.96 13.44
C SER A 176 -6.62 -0.43 14.41
N GLY A 177 -5.37 -0.88 14.22
CA GLY A 177 -4.24 -0.33 14.96
C GLY A 177 -4.11 1.17 14.77
N PHE A 178 -4.39 1.67 13.56
CA PHE A 178 -4.40 3.11 13.29
C PHE A 178 -5.39 3.86 14.16
N TYR A 179 -6.62 3.36 14.31
CA TYR A 179 -7.64 3.99 15.16
C TYR A 179 -7.17 4.14 16.60
N GLU A 180 -6.65 3.04 17.17
CA GLU A 180 -6.21 3.01 18.56
C GLU A 180 -5.00 3.92 18.78
N ASN A 181 -3.99 3.79 17.93
CA ASN A 181 -2.75 4.57 18.02
C ASN A 181 -3.00 6.07 17.82
N LEU A 182 -3.86 6.45 16.86
CA LEU A 182 -4.21 7.85 16.62
C LEU A 182 -4.86 8.46 17.85
N ARG A 183 -5.88 7.81 18.44
CA ARG A 183 -6.56 8.33 19.62
C ARG A 183 -5.65 8.40 20.83
N ALA A 184 -4.81 7.40 21.04
CA ALA A 184 -3.81 7.42 22.11
C ALA A 184 -2.85 8.61 21.95
N LYS A 185 -2.35 8.85 20.73
CA LYS A 185 -1.44 9.96 20.42
C LYS A 185 -2.11 11.32 20.60
N LEU A 186 -3.35 11.48 20.12
CA LEU A 186 -4.13 12.70 20.27
C LEU A 186 -4.41 13.01 21.75
N ASN A 187 -4.83 12.01 22.52
CA ASN A 187 -5.08 12.18 23.95
C ASN A 187 -3.80 12.52 24.73
N ALA A 188 -2.68 11.91 24.40
CA ALA A 188 -1.37 12.28 24.95
C ALA A 188 -0.95 13.72 24.59
N SER A 189 -1.46 14.24 23.46
CA SER A 189 -1.25 15.63 23.01
C SER A 189 -2.30 16.61 23.54
N GLY A 190 -3.21 16.18 24.41
CA GLY A 190 -4.16 17.03 25.14
C GLY A 190 -5.53 17.23 24.47
N TYR A 191 -5.88 16.43 23.45
CA TYR A 191 -7.18 16.52 22.77
C TYR A 191 -8.37 16.01 23.61
N ASN A 192 -8.12 15.11 24.58
CA ASN A 192 -9.14 14.54 25.48
C ASN A 192 -10.35 13.92 24.75
N LEU A 193 -10.09 13.15 23.72
CA LEU A 193 -11.12 12.52 22.90
C LEU A 193 -11.85 11.42 23.65
N GLY A 194 -13.17 11.50 23.65
CA GLY A 194 -14.05 10.41 24.04
C GLY A 194 -14.20 9.36 22.93
N ILE A 195 -14.82 8.23 23.27
CA ILE A 195 -14.97 7.10 22.35
C ILE A 195 -15.87 7.43 21.14
N SER A 196 -16.81 8.36 21.29
CA SER A 196 -17.75 8.77 20.24
C SER A 196 -17.32 10.02 19.47
N ASP A 197 -16.22 10.65 19.86
CA ASP A 197 -15.80 11.91 19.25
C ASP A 197 -15.30 11.68 17.83
N PHE A 198 -15.76 12.56 16.94
CA PHE A 198 -15.30 12.55 15.55
C PHE A 198 -13.92 13.21 15.45
N VAL A 199 -13.01 12.55 14.75
CA VAL A 199 -11.67 13.06 14.46
C VAL A 199 -11.64 13.58 13.05
N ASP A 200 -11.54 14.90 12.87
CA ASP A 200 -11.31 15.52 11.57
C ASP A 200 -9.83 15.48 11.24
N ILE A 201 -9.42 14.40 10.56
CA ILE A 201 -8.01 14.13 10.26
C ILE A 201 -7.41 15.17 9.31
N ASP A 202 -8.22 15.80 8.47
CA ASP A 202 -7.76 16.80 7.51
C ASP A 202 -7.33 18.11 8.17
N ASN A 203 -7.90 18.41 9.34
CA ASN A 203 -7.59 19.59 10.14
C ASN A 203 -6.63 19.33 11.31
N LEU A 204 -6.11 18.11 11.46
CA LEU A 204 -5.10 17.83 12.46
C LEU A 204 -3.75 18.43 12.08
N ASP A 205 -2.95 18.77 13.11
CA ASP A 205 -1.54 19.08 12.89
C ASP A 205 -0.84 17.86 12.28
N ARG A 206 -0.21 18.08 11.14
CA ARG A 206 0.47 17.01 10.36
C ARG A 206 1.61 16.34 11.11
N SER A 207 2.21 17.02 12.10
CA SER A 207 3.23 16.44 12.97
C SER A 207 2.71 15.30 13.85
N LEU A 208 1.40 15.22 14.03
CA LEU A 208 0.74 14.14 14.77
C LEU A 208 0.52 12.88 13.92
N LEU A 209 0.69 12.99 12.58
CA LEU A 209 0.45 11.91 11.65
C LEU A 209 1.76 11.33 11.15
N SER A 210 1.92 10.03 11.28
CA SER A 210 3.13 9.29 10.86
C SER A 210 2.79 7.83 10.59
N LEU A 211 3.69 7.11 9.92
CA LEU A 211 3.47 5.70 9.56
C LEU A 211 3.40 4.77 10.77
N ASP A 212 3.99 5.15 11.90
CA ASP A 212 3.94 4.39 13.15
C ASP A 212 2.54 4.29 13.77
N LEU A 213 1.59 5.08 13.29
CA LEU A 213 0.18 4.94 13.67
C LEU A 213 -0.47 3.68 13.05
N PHE A 214 0.02 3.21 11.91
CA PHE A 214 -0.49 2.03 11.24
C PHE A 214 0.26 0.77 11.67
N THR A 215 -0.40 -0.36 11.56
CA THR A 215 0.28 -1.66 11.55
C THR A 215 0.81 -1.98 10.15
N ALA A 216 1.78 -2.88 10.05
CA ALA A 216 2.30 -3.32 8.76
C ALA A 216 1.20 -3.96 7.90
N ASP A 217 0.30 -4.75 8.51
CA ASP A 217 -0.79 -5.41 7.79
C ASP A 217 -1.82 -4.43 7.22
N GLU A 218 -2.10 -3.32 7.91
CA GLU A 218 -2.95 -2.24 7.38
C GLU A 218 -2.33 -1.58 6.15
N LEU A 219 -1.02 -1.34 6.18
CA LEU A 219 -0.30 -0.70 5.07
C LEU A 219 -0.14 -1.62 3.86
N LEU A 220 0.04 -2.92 4.09
CA LEU A 220 0.13 -3.94 3.04
C LEU A 220 -1.25 -4.33 2.47
N ASN A 221 -2.33 -4.12 3.23
CA ASN A 221 -3.72 -4.20 2.80
C ASN A 221 -4.04 -5.41 1.90
N SER A 222 -3.63 -6.59 2.33
CA SER A 222 -3.86 -7.86 1.61
C SER A 222 -3.42 -7.84 0.13
N GLY A 223 -2.33 -7.13 -0.18
CA GLY A 223 -1.77 -7.02 -1.53
C GLY A 223 -2.22 -5.81 -2.35
N ASN A 224 -3.22 -5.04 -1.88
CA ASN A 224 -3.55 -3.73 -2.43
C ASN A 224 -2.86 -2.62 -1.61
N GLN A 225 -1.55 -2.67 -1.63
CA GLN A 225 -0.67 -2.00 -0.68
C GLN A 225 -0.56 -0.49 -0.88
N PHE A 226 -0.45 0.22 0.25
CA PHE A 226 -0.18 1.67 0.31
C PHE A 226 1.30 1.98 0.38
N ILE A 227 2.11 1.00 0.77
CA ILE A 227 3.58 1.05 0.81
C ILE A 227 4.16 -0.16 0.09
N ASN A 228 5.39 -0.02 -0.38
CA ASN A 228 6.20 -1.15 -0.83
C ASN A 228 7.61 -0.99 -0.29
N TYR A 229 8.23 -2.06 0.17
CA TYR A 229 9.56 -1.99 0.74
C TYR A 229 10.30 -3.33 0.69
N TYR A 230 11.61 -3.24 0.60
CA TYR A 230 12.59 -4.30 0.87
C TYR A 230 13.91 -3.66 1.32
N GLY A 231 14.57 -4.26 2.31
CA GLY A 231 15.72 -3.65 2.99
C GLY A 231 15.37 -2.47 3.91
N TYR A 232 14.09 -2.16 4.00
CA TYR A 232 13.49 -1.21 4.95
C TYR A 232 12.40 -1.92 5.74
N ASP A 233 11.99 -1.34 6.84
CA ASP A 233 10.77 -1.72 7.54
C ASP A 233 9.53 -0.98 6.99
N TYR A 234 8.35 -1.32 7.49
CA TYR A 234 7.09 -0.71 7.05
C TYR A 234 6.95 0.79 7.41
N LYS A 235 7.83 1.32 8.27
CA LYS A 235 7.87 2.73 8.65
C LYS A 235 8.85 3.53 7.78
N GLY A 236 9.66 2.86 6.97
CA GLY A 236 10.68 3.46 6.12
C GLY A 236 12.04 3.63 6.80
N GLU A 237 12.26 2.92 7.90
CA GLU A 237 13.57 2.84 8.53
C GLU A 237 14.38 1.69 7.92
N LYS A 238 15.70 1.86 7.82
CA LYS A 238 16.55 0.80 7.30
C LYS A 238 16.47 -0.44 8.19
N GLN A 239 16.25 -1.58 7.53
CA GLN A 239 16.20 -2.88 8.20
C GLN A 239 17.55 -3.19 8.83
N SER A 240 17.56 -3.50 10.12
CA SER A 240 18.75 -4.00 10.79
C SER A 240 18.89 -5.51 10.60
N GLY A 241 19.99 -5.95 9.97
CA GLY A 241 20.23 -7.35 9.68
C GLY A 241 19.49 -7.85 8.42
N THR A 242 19.49 -9.16 8.24
CA THR A 242 18.90 -9.83 7.07
C THR A 242 17.77 -10.74 7.56
N PRO A 243 16.52 -10.24 7.64
CA PRO A 243 15.39 -11.07 8.01
C PRO A 243 15.21 -12.21 7.01
N SER A 244 14.82 -13.37 7.52
CA SER A 244 14.49 -14.52 6.70
C SER A 244 13.09 -14.40 6.10
N PHE A 245 12.79 -15.24 5.12
CA PHE A 245 11.41 -15.34 4.59
C PHE A 245 10.38 -15.69 5.68
N ASP A 246 10.79 -16.52 6.66
CA ASP A 246 9.87 -16.96 7.70
C ASP A 246 9.59 -15.84 8.72
N ASP A 247 10.51 -14.89 8.90
CA ASP A 247 10.31 -13.71 9.76
C ASP A 247 9.16 -12.82 9.26
N PHE A 248 8.95 -12.76 7.95
CA PHE A 248 7.78 -12.04 7.39
C PHE A 248 6.45 -12.52 7.98
N TRP A 249 6.36 -13.81 8.32
CA TRP A 249 5.14 -14.45 8.81
C TRP A 249 5.06 -14.53 10.33
N THR A 250 6.19 -14.42 11.02
CA THR A 250 6.28 -14.73 12.45
C THR A 250 6.76 -13.58 13.32
N ALA A 251 7.50 -12.62 12.77
CA ALA A 251 8.04 -11.51 13.56
C ALA A 251 6.93 -10.54 14.00
N THR A 252 6.90 -10.23 15.30
CA THR A 252 5.94 -9.33 15.92
C THR A 252 6.63 -8.22 16.71
N ASP A 253 5.94 -7.10 16.89
CA ASP A 253 6.33 -6.03 17.80
C ASP A 253 5.94 -6.34 19.25
N ALA A 254 6.22 -5.40 20.17
CA ALA A 254 5.88 -5.54 21.58
C ALA A 254 4.38 -5.61 21.87
N SER A 255 3.54 -5.14 20.94
CA SER A 255 2.08 -5.18 21.01
C SER A 255 1.49 -6.45 20.40
N GLY A 256 2.34 -7.30 19.79
CA GLY A 256 1.93 -8.54 19.15
C GLY A 256 1.50 -8.38 17.68
N ASN A 257 1.63 -7.17 17.10
CA ASN A 257 1.35 -6.95 15.69
C ASN A 257 2.50 -7.45 14.82
N TYR A 258 2.18 -8.07 13.69
CA TYR A 258 3.20 -8.48 12.74
C TYR A 258 3.96 -7.28 12.17
N THR A 259 5.29 -7.40 12.09
CA THR A 259 6.17 -6.34 11.56
C THR A 259 6.48 -6.50 10.08
N ARG A 260 6.24 -7.68 9.50
CA ARG A 260 6.41 -8.00 8.08
C ARG A 260 7.77 -7.59 7.50
N PRO A 261 8.89 -7.96 8.12
CA PRO A 261 10.21 -7.54 7.64
C PRO A 261 10.54 -8.19 6.29
N VAL A 262 11.13 -7.40 5.38
CA VAL A 262 11.57 -7.85 4.06
C VAL A 262 13.04 -7.50 3.88
N ALA A 263 13.87 -8.51 3.65
CA ALA A 263 15.31 -8.31 3.43
C ALA A 263 15.60 -7.49 2.17
N ALA A 264 16.78 -6.89 2.10
CA ALA A 264 17.30 -6.32 0.88
C ALA A 264 17.42 -7.39 -0.23
N PHE A 265 17.31 -6.99 -1.49
CA PHE A 265 17.58 -7.87 -2.61
C PHE A 265 19.09 -7.96 -2.86
N GLU A 266 19.66 -9.14 -2.65
CA GLU A 266 21.11 -9.35 -2.65
C GLU A 266 21.53 -10.42 -3.67
N PRO A 267 21.38 -10.17 -4.98
CA PRO A 267 21.77 -11.13 -6.02
C PRO A 267 23.29 -11.28 -6.08
N ILE A 268 23.70 -12.49 -6.42
CA ILE A 268 25.11 -12.90 -6.53
C ILE A 268 25.40 -13.27 -7.99
N TYR A 269 26.47 -12.73 -8.50
CA TYR A 269 27.02 -13.11 -9.80
C TYR A 269 28.44 -13.63 -9.63
N MET A 270 28.75 -14.76 -10.27
CA MET A 270 30.07 -15.37 -10.30
C MET A 270 30.41 -15.76 -11.73
N ALA A 271 31.66 -15.55 -12.14
CA ALA A 271 32.15 -16.00 -13.42
C ALA A 271 33.58 -16.55 -13.29
N GLY A 272 33.88 -17.54 -14.09
CA GLY A 272 35.23 -18.05 -14.25
C GLY A 272 35.53 -18.23 -15.73
N TYR A 273 36.72 -17.89 -16.15
CA TYR A 273 37.14 -18.06 -17.55
C TYR A 273 38.58 -18.50 -17.68
N ILE A 274 38.87 -19.18 -18.77
CA ILE A 274 40.21 -19.49 -19.25
C ILE A 274 40.26 -19.26 -20.74
N GLN A 275 41.35 -18.65 -21.20
CA GLN A 275 41.59 -18.36 -22.60
C GLN A 275 43.06 -18.69 -22.92
N ASP A 276 43.27 -19.27 -24.09
CA ASP A 276 44.60 -19.52 -24.64
C ASP A 276 44.73 -18.90 -26.03
N LYS A 277 45.78 -18.12 -26.19
CA LYS A 277 46.19 -17.60 -27.51
C LYS A 277 47.47 -18.27 -27.91
N PHE A 278 47.44 -19.02 -29.01
CA PHE A 278 48.62 -19.74 -29.54
C PHE A 278 48.76 -19.57 -31.04
N ALA A 279 49.99 -19.76 -31.55
CA ALA A 279 50.29 -19.65 -32.96
C ALA A 279 50.74 -21.00 -33.51
N ILE A 280 50.20 -21.36 -34.69
CA ILE A 280 50.68 -22.50 -35.48
C ILE A 280 51.04 -21.94 -36.86
N ASN A 281 52.34 -21.90 -37.17
CA ASN A 281 52.91 -21.21 -38.33
C ASN A 281 52.41 -19.75 -38.41
N ASP A 282 51.71 -19.38 -39.49
CA ASP A 282 51.16 -18.03 -39.71
C ASP A 282 49.76 -17.83 -39.17
N LEU A 283 49.17 -18.87 -38.55
CA LEU A 283 47.81 -18.81 -38.00
C LEU A 283 47.85 -18.58 -36.50
N ILE A 284 47.10 -17.60 -36.03
CA ILE A 284 46.89 -17.28 -34.61
C ILE A 284 45.51 -17.76 -34.20
N PHE A 285 45.46 -18.58 -33.17
CA PHE A 285 44.24 -19.09 -32.58
C PHE A 285 44.01 -18.39 -31.24
N ASN A 286 42.75 -18.08 -30.92
CA ASN A 286 42.31 -17.56 -29.67
C ASN A 286 41.09 -18.38 -29.22
N VAL A 287 41.27 -19.23 -28.26
CA VAL A 287 40.26 -20.18 -27.77
C VAL A 287 40.03 -19.95 -26.28
N GLY A 288 38.77 -19.87 -25.86
CA GLY A 288 38.46 -19.66 -24.46
C GLY A 288 37.13 -20.28 -24.07
N LEU A 289 37.02 -20.52 -22.79
CA LEU A 289 35.78 -20.93 -22.12
C LEU A 289 35.48 -19.98 -20.99
N ARG A 290 34.22 -19.52 -20.91
CA ARG A 290 33.68 -18.73 -19.79
C ARG A 290 32.44 -19.42 -19.24
N VAL A 291 32.35 -19.53 -17.95
CA VAL A 291 31.18 -20.05 -17.24
C VAL A 291 30.69 -18.94 -16.29
N ASP A 292 29.42 -18.61 -16.42
CA ASP A 292 28.76 -17.58 -15.64
C ASP A 292 27.63 -18.22 -14.81
N ARG A 293 27.53 -17.79 -13.54
CA ARG A 293 26.44 -18.16 -12.64
C ARG A 293 25.81 -16.89 -12.09
N PHE A 294 24.51 -16.78 -12.26
CA PHE A 294 23.69 -15.79 -11.57
C PHE A 294 22.80 -16.50 -10.56
N ASP A 295 22.77 -15.96 -9.33
CA ASP A 295 21.93 -16.44 -8.25
C ASP A 295 21.15 -15.23 -7.70
N ALA A 296 19.84 -15.27 -7.81
CA ALA A 296 18.98 -14.21 -7.29
C ALA A 296 19.01 -14.14 -5.76
N ASN A 297 19.57 -15.15 -5.09
CA ASN A 297 19.66 -15.26 -3.63
C ASN A 297 18.29 -15.08 -2.95
N GLN A 298 17.24 -15.59 -3.59
CA GLN A 298 15.87 -15.52 -3.14
C GLN A 298 15.24 -16.91 -3.09
N LYS A 299 14.33 -17.13 -2.14
CA LYS A 299 13.51 -18.35 -2.16
C LYS A 299 12.60 -18.34 -3.39
N VAL A 300 12.53 -19.46 -4.08
CA VAL A 300 11.63 -19.67 -5.22
C VAL A 300 10.70 -20.83 -4.94
N LEU A 301 9.57 -20.87 -5.65
CA LEU A 301 8.67 -22.01 -5.56
C LEU A 301 9.40 -23.30 -5.96
N LYS A 302 9.30 -24.33 -5.13
CA LYS A 302 9.90 -25.64 -5.38
C LYS A 302 9.30 -26.30 -6.63
N ASP A 303 8.00 -26.15 -6.81
CA ASP A 303 7.28 -26.57 -7.99
C ASP A 303 6.64 -25.33 -8.66
N ARG A 304 7.14 -24.99 -9.86
CA ARG A 304 6.65 -23.81 -10.63
C ARG A 304 5.20 -23.93 -11.12
N TYR A 305 4.63 -25.12 -11.08
CA TYR A 305 3.24 -25.36 -11.49
C TYR A 305 2.27 -25.47 -10.31
N LEU A 306 2.78 -25.36 -9.11
CA LEU A 306 1.99 -25.53 -7.90
C LEU A 306 1.12 -24.28 -7.66
N LEU A 307 -0.18 -24.48 -7.70
CA LEU A 307 -1.16 -23.43 -7.42
C LEU A 307 -1.63 -23.42 -5.96
N TYR A 308 -1.24 -24.44 -5.18
CA TYR A 308 -1.51 -24.57 -3.74
C TYR A 308 -0.42 -25.42 -3.08
N PRO A 309 -0.26 -25.35 -1.74
CA PRO A 309 0.80 -26.09 -1.06
C PRO A 309 0.68 -27.58 -1.33
N ALA A 310 1.79 -28.17 -1.82
CA ALA A 310 1.97 -29.61 -1.81
C ALA A 310 2.63 -29.97 -0.47
N TYR A 311 2.04 -30.89 0.22
CA TYR A 311 2.55 -31.45 1.45
C TYR A 311 3.56 -32.56 1.16
#